data_79d09ea590590f1a4732181da463f321
#
_entry.id   79d09ea590590f1a4732181da463f321
#
_cell.length_a   1.000
_cell.length_b   1.000
_cell.length_c   1.000
_cell.angle_alpha   90.00
_cell.angle_beta   90.00
_cell.angle_gamma   90.00
#
_symmetry.space_group_name_H-M   'P 1'
#
loop_
_entity.id
_entity.type
_entity.pdbx_description
1 polymer ?
#
loop_
_entity_poly.entity_id
_entity_poly.type
_entity_poly.pdbx_seq_one_letter_code
_entity_poly.pdbx_strand_id
1 'polypeptide(L)'
;DEALERTIQSWAQKGIKSTFVDKGGHTWSLERYVRTVLKSTLGNTYDKLRKDRMSEYDVHTVLVTSHMGARKACSKIQGHVADLRESVSSNEKYKSIYDPYWGAEYGTAGGHRGINCNHLHIPFIPGINTNNQPKIDAKENEKVAELTKRQRQLERQVVKFKKNQMVSEALDHT
;
A
#
# COMPACT_ATOMS: atom_id res chain seq x y z
N ASP A 1 29.63 29.80 -1.97
CA ASP A 1 30.44 28.68 -1.52
C ASP A 1 29.69 27.39 -1.84
N GLU A 2 30.04 26.77 -2.96
CA GLU A 2 29.34 25.64 -3.58
C GLU A 2 29.20 24.42 -2.62
N ALA A 3 30.15 24.23 -1.72
CA ALA A 3 30.11 23.15 -0.73
C ALA A 3 29.03 23.40 0.34
N LEU A 4 28.86 24.63 0.77
CA LEU A 4 27.81 25.03 1.72
C LEU A 4 26.43 24.87 1.09
N GLU A 5 26.27 25.35 -0.14
CA GLU A 5 25.02 25.21 -0.89
C GLU A 5 24.62 23.73 -1.07
N ARG A 6 25.53 22.87 -1.49
CA ARG A 6 25.29 21.41 -1.57
C ARG A 6 24.91 20.80 -0.23
N THR A 7 25.51 21.26 0.87
CA THR A 7 25.18 20.80 2.21
C THR A 7 23.77 21.23 2.62
N ILE A 8 23.40 22.49 2.41
CA ILE A 8 22.07 23.02 2.70
C ILE A 8 21.02 22.33 1.84
N GLN A 9 21.27 22.15 0.54
CA GLN A 9 20.39 21.41 -0.35
C GLN A 9 20.19 19.96 0.10
N SER A 10 21.26 19.30 0.53
CA SER A 10 21.19 17.96 1.09
C SER A 10 20.32 17.91 2.36
N TRP A 11 20.43 18.90 3.23
CA TRP A 11 19.62 19.01 4.44
C TRP A 11 18.16 19.30 4.14
N ALA A 12 17.88 20.19 3.18
CA ALA A 12 16.51 20.47 2.75
C ALA A 12 15.82 19.24 2.12
N GLN A 13 16.58 18.40 1.41
CA GLN A 13 16.05 17.19 0.78
C GLN A 13 15.84 16.06 1.77
N LYS A 14 16.77 15.86 2.69
CA LYS A 14 16.80 14.69 3.60
C LYS A 14 16.25 15.01 4.99
N GLY A 15 16.05 16.28 5.30
CA GLY A 15 15.85 16.77 6.66
C GLY A 15 17.15 16.78 7.47
N ILE A 16 17.25 17.66 8.45
CA ILE A 16 18.41 17.78 9.32
C ILE A 16 18.53 16.50 10.16
N LYS A 17 19.41 15.59 9.78
CA LYS A 17 19.73 14.32 10.49
C LYS A 17 18.53 13.41 10.84
N SER A 18 17.38 13.56 10.19
CA SER A 18 16.20 12.72 10.44
C SER A 18 15.98 11.66 9.36
N THR A 19 17.06 11.16 8.76
CA THR A 19 16.96 10.03 7.87
C THR A 19 16.93 8.74 8.69
N PHE A 20 15.81 8.08 8.62
CA PHE A 20 15.62 6.73 9.14
C PHE A 20 16.03 5.73 8.06
N VAL A 21 16.84 4.75 8.44
CA VAL A 21 17.19 3.63 7.56
C VAL A 21 16.46 2.40 8.08
N ASP A 22 15.63 1.79 7.23
CA ASP A 22 14.92 0.58 7.59
C ASP A 22 15.84 -0.66 7.57
N LYS A 23 15.34 -1.80 8.04
CA LYS A 23 16.08 -3.07 8.05
C LYS A 23 16.51 -3.54 6.66
N GLY A 24 15.86 -3.06 5.60
CA GLY A 24 16.20 -3.33 4.20
C GLY A 24 17.22 -2.34 3.62
N GLY A 25 17.78 -1.43 4.43
CA GLY A 25 18.76 -0.43 3.99
C GLY A 25 18.17 0.76 3.25
N HIS A 26 16.83 0.91 3.21
CA HIS A 26 16.20 2.04 2.55
C HIS A 26 16.17 3.27 3.44
N THR A 27 16.59 4.40 2.89
CA THR A 27 16.55 5.68 3.58
C THR A 27 15.18 6.34 3.43
N TRP A 28 14.58 6.71 4.55
CA TRP A 28 13.29 7.37 4.63
C TRP A 28 13.44 8.82 5.09
N SER A 29 12.73 9.76 4.48
CA SER A 29 12.51 11.06 5.12
C SER A 29 11.49 10.92 6.24
N LEU A 30 11.62 11.72 7.30
CA LEU A 30 10.70 11.70 8.45
C LEU A 30 9.24 11.88 8.00
N GLU A 31 8.97 12.84 7.11
CA GLU A 31 7.63 13.08 6.57
C GLU A 31 7.04 11.84 5.90
N ARG A 32 7.82 11.19 5.03
CA ARG A 32 7.38 9.97 4.33
C ARG A 32 7.15 8.83 5.29
N TYR A 33 8.02 8.67 6.29
CA TYR A 33 7.90 7.64 7.32
C TYR A 33 6.61 7.84 8.12
N VAL A 34 6.40 9.04 8.68
CA VAL A 34 5.21 9.37 9.47
C VAL A 34 3.93 9.14 8.66
N ARG A 35 3.88 9.63 7.43
CA ARG A 35 2.71 9.42 6.53
C ARG A 35 2.44 7.94 6.28
N THR A 36 3.47 7.15 6.05
CA THR A 36 3.34 5.70 5.82
C THR A 36 2.85 4.98 7.08
N VAL A 37 3.41 5.31 8.25
CA VAL A 37 3.01 4.73 9.53
C VAL A 37 1.56 5.07 9.85
N LEU A 38 1.18 6.34 9.77
CA LEU A 38 -0.20 6.78 10.03
C LEU A 38 -1.19 6.06 9.12
N LYS A 39 -0.93 6.03 7.80
CA LYS A 39 -1.81 5.35 6.85
C LYS A 39 -1.93 3.87 7.13
N SER A 40 -0.84 3.19 7.41
CA SER A 40 -0.83 1.74 7.69
C SER A 40 -1.51 1.44 9.01
N THR A 41 -1.24 2.21 10.07
CA THR A 41 -1.86 2.03 11.39
C THR A 41 -3.37 2.23 11.32
N LEU A 42 -3.85 3.32 10.72
CA LEU A 42 -5.28 3.55 10.53
C LEU A 42 -5.94 2.42 9.73
N GLY A 43 -5.34 2.04 8.60
CA GLY A 43 -5.85 0.96 7.78
C GLY A 43 -5.96 -0.36 8.53
N ASN A 44 -4.95 -0.71 9.30
CA ASN A 44 -4.92 -1.94 10.09
C ASN A 44 -5.91 -1.90 11.27
N THR A 45 -6.07 -0.74 11.92
CA THR A 45 -7.04 -0.56 13.00
C THR A 45 -8.47 -0.76 12.49
N TYR A 46 -8.84 -0.12 11.39
CA TYR A 46 -10.16 -0.31 10.78
C TYR A 46 -10.39 -1.75 10.32
N ASP A 47 -9.38 -2.40 9.77
CA ASP A 47 -9.48 -3.80 9.34
C ASP A 47 -9.69 -4.73 10.53
N LYS A 48 -8.96 -4.50 11.62
CA LYS A 48 -9.11 -5.25 12.87
C LYS A 48 -10.50 -5.08 13.46
N LEU A 49 -10.97 -3.83 13.65
CA LEU A 49 -12.31 -3.57 14.17
C LEU A 49 -13.41 -4.24 13.33
N ARG A 50 -13.26 -4.22 12.00
CA ARG A 50 -14.20 -4.89 11.10
C ARG A 50 -14.17 -6.41 11.28
N LYS A 51 -12.99 -7.03 11.40
CA LYS A 51 -12.86 -8.46 11.64
C LYS A 51 -13.42 -8.88 12.98
N ASP A 52 -13.13 -8.11 14.04
CA ASP A 52 -13.66 -8.36 15.36
C ASP A 52 -15.19 -8.35 15.32
N ARG A 53 -15.78 -7.35 14.63
CA ARG A 53 -17.23 -7.27 14.46
C ARG A 53 -17.80 -8.41 13.61
N MET A 54 -17.11 -8.82 12.55
CA MET A 54 -17.52 -9.97 11.73
C MET A 54 -17.52 -11.26 12.55
N SER A 55 -16.52 -11.44 13.40
CA SER A 55 -16.41 -12.62 14.27
C SER A 55 -17.58 -12.73 15.25
N GLU A 56 -18.12 -11.60 15.75
CA GLU A 56 -19.31 -11.59 16.62
C GLU A 56 -20.57 -12.17 15.93
N TYR A 57 -20.61 -12.12 14.61
CA TYR A 57 -21.72 -12.63 13.79
C TYR A 57 -21.38 -13.91 13.02
N ASP A 58 -20.28 -14.59 13.37
CA ASP A 58 -19.79 -15.79 12.69
C ASP A 58 -19.60 -15.60 11.17
N VAL A 59 -19.24 -14.39 10.76
CA VAL A 59 -18.94 -14.05 9.36
C VAL A 59 -17.44 -14.13 9.12
N HIS A 60 -17.00 -15.10 8.33
CA HIS A 60 -15.58 -15.33 8.03
C HIS A 60 -15.16 -14.94 6.62
N THR A 61 -16.12 -14.63 5.75
CA THR A 61 -15.85 -14.33 4.35
C THR A 61 -15.86 -12.83 4.07
N VAL A 62 -14.92 -12.39 3.22
CA VAL A 62 -14.78 -11.00 2.77
C VAL A 62 -14.70 -10.92 1.26
N LEU A 63 -15.30 -9.88 0.71
CA LEU A 63 -15.09 -9.44 -0.65
C LEU A 63 -13.94 -8.45 -0.69
N VAL A 64 -12.89 -8.78 -1.44
CA VAL A 64 -11.74 -7.90 -1.64
C VAL A 64 -12.06 -6.88 -2.73
N THR A 65 -11.94 -5.59 -2.42
CA THR A 65 -12.19 -4.54 -3.41
C THR A 65 -11.21 -4.60 -4.58
N SER A 66 -11.63 -4.13 -5.75
CA SER A 66 -10.80 -4.07 -6.95
C SER A 66 -10.43 -2.65 -7.31
N HIS A 67 -9.22 -2.45 -7.81
CA HIS A 67 -8.80 -1.20 -8.46
C HIS A 67 -7.67 -1.47 -9.46
N MET A 68 -7.62 -0.67 -10.52
CA MET A 68 -6.54 -0.71 -11.51
C MET A 68 -5.20 -0.29 -10.89
N GLY A 69 -4.12 -0.86 -11.38
CA GLY A 69 -2.78 -0.59 -10.88
C GLY A 69 -2.46 -1.29 -9.57
N ALA A 70 -3.22 -2.33 -9.19
CA ALA A 70 -2.93 -3.17 -8.05
C ALA A 70 -1.57 -3.87 -8.23
N ARG A 71 -0.77 -3.92 -7.15
CA ARG A 71 0.51 -4.66 -7.19
C ARG A 71 0.30 -6.15 -7.37
N LYS A 72 1.34 -6.86 -7.83
CA LYS A 72 1.30 -8.30 -8.15
C LYS A 72 0.68 -9.13 -7.02
N ALA A 73 1.06 -8.90 -5.76
CA ALA A 73 0.51 -9.60 -4.60
C ALA A 73 -0.99 -9.38 -4.37
N CYS A 74 -1.58 -8.34 -4.93
CA CYS A 74 -2.99 -8.02 -4.81
C CYS A 74 -3.80 -8.38 -6.07
N SER A 75 -3.16 -8.41 -7.23
CA SER A 75 -3.84 -8.49 -8.53
C SER A 75 -4.69 -9.74 -8.70
N LYS A 76 -4.29 -10.86 -8.11
CA LYS A 76 -5.01 -12.14 -8.25
C LYS A 76 -6.18 -12.29 -7.27
N ILE A 77 -6.08 -11.68 -6.09
CA ILE A 77 -7.10 -11.79 -5.05
C ILE A 77 -8.17 -10.69 -5.13
N GLN A 78 -7.84 -9.54 -5.73
CA GLN A 78 -8.81 -8.44 -5.85
C GLN A 78 -10.06 -8.88 -6.63
N GLY A 79 -11.22 -8.37 -6.23
CA GLY A 79 -12.50 -8.72 -6.84
C GLY A 79 -13.01 -10.13 -6.48
N HIS A 80 -12.31 -10.87 -5.66
CA HIS A 80 -12.74 -12.18 -5.22
C HIS A 80 -13.22 -12.18 -3.77
N VAL A 81 -14.03 -13.17 -3.47
CA VAL A 81 -14.40 -13.49 -2.09
C VAL A 81 -13.35 -14.45 -1.53
N ALA A 82 -12.84 -14.15 -0.36
CA ALA A 82 -11.88 -14.98 0.36
C ALA A 82 -12.34 -15.23 1.79
N ASP A 83 -11.93 -16.34 2.35
CA ASP A 83 -12.18 -16.69 3.74
C ASP A 83 -11.02 -16.21 4.61
N LEU A 84 -11.30 -15.62 5.77
CA LEU A 84 -10.31 -15.09 6.70
C LEU A 84 -9.68 -16.14 7.62
N ARG A 85 -10.22 -17.34 7.65
CA ARG A 85 -9.66 -18.47 8.43
C ARG A 85 -8.35 -18.94 7.79
N GLU A 86 -7.39 -19.35 8.61
CA GLU A 86 -6.06 -19.80 8.14
C GLU A 86 -6.17 -21.07 7.29
N SER A 87 -7.04 -21.99 7.70
CA SER A 87 -7.30 -23.22 6.95
C SER A 87 -8.79 -23.35 6.67
N VAL A 88 -9.11 -23.69 5.43
CA VAL A 88 -10.47 -23.92 4.95
C VAL A 88 -10.50 -25.29 4.27
N SER A 89 -11.55 -26.06 4.50
CA SER A 89 -11.73 -27.37 3.86
C SER A 89 -11.71 -27.23 2.33
N SER A 90 -11.17 -28.21 1.64
CA SER A 90 -11.14 -28.27 0.16
C SER A 90 -12.53 -28.22 -0.48
N ASN A 91 -13.56 -28.58 0.28
CA ASN A 91 -14.96 -28.56 -0.16
C ASN A 91 -15.64 -27.19 0.03
N GLU A 92 -14.98 -26.24 0.68
CA GLU A 92 -15.51 -24.90 0.87
C GLU A 92 -15.49 -24.10 -0.43
N LYS A 93 -16.54 -23.31 -0.62
CA LYS A 93 -16.71 -22.50 -1.83
C LYS A 93 -15.63 -21.44 -2.01
N TYR A 94 -15.12 -20.91 -0.92
CA TYR A 94 -14.15 -19.81 -0.93
C TYR A 94 -12.82 -20.27 -0.32
N LYS A 95 -11.73 -19.91 -0.99
CA LYS A 95 -10.38 -20.20 -0.52
C LYS A 95 -9.98 -19.28 0.63
N SER A 96 -9.16 -19.82 1.53
CA SER A 96 -8.52 -18.98 2.55
C SER A 96 -7.74 -17.82 1.91
N ILE A 97 -7.73 -16.68 2.59
CA ILE A 97 -6.91 -15.52 2.19
C ILE A 97 -5.42 -15.84 2.26
N TYR A 98 -5.04 -16.83 3.07
CA TYR A 98 -3.67 -17.33 3.23
C TYR A 98 -3.29 -18.39 2.18
N ASP A 99 -4.24 -18.82 1.34
CA ASP A 99 -3.98 -19.86 0.36
C ASP A 99 -2.89 -19.40 -0.63
N PRO A 100 -1.83 -20.22 -0.84
CA PRO A 100 -0.76 -19.93 -1.81
C PRO A 100 -1.27 -19.72 -3.23
N TYR A 101 -2.45 -20.22 -3.56
CA TYR A 101 -3.12 -19.96 -4.83
C TYR A 101 -3.17 -18.47 -5.17
N TRP A 102 -3.37 -17.60 -4.20
CA TRP A 102 -3.44 -16.15 -4.42
C TRP A 102 -2.08 -15.52 -4.68
N GLY A 103 -0.99 -16.10 -4.17
CA GLY A 103 0.33 -15.46 -4.16
C GLY A 103 0.29 -14.10 -3.45
N ALA A 104 -0.63 -13.97 -2.50
CA ALA A 104 -0.97 -12.68 -1.89
C ALA A 104 -0.09 -12.34 -0.69
N GLU A 105 0.60 -13.33 -0.09
CA GLU A 105 1.45 -13.16 1.10
C GLU A 105 0.78 -12.26 2.15
N TYR A 106 -0.46 -12.61 2.51
CA TYR A 106 -1.34 -11.78 3.32
C TYR A 106 -0.69 -11.30 4.61
N GLY A 107 -0.78 -9.98 4.88
CA GLY A 107 -0.24 -9.34 6.09
C GLY A 107 1.26 -9.08 6.07
N THR A 108 2.01 -9.60 5.10
CA THR A 108 3.44 -9.24 4.97
C THR A 108 3.61 -7.81 4.44
N ALA A 109 4.77 -7.21 4.65
CA ALA A 109 5.03 -5.82 4.24
C ALA A 109 4.81 -5.58 2.74
N GLY A 110 5.17 -6.53 1.88
CA GLY A 110 4.99 -6.50 0.42
C GLY A 110 3.67 -7.09 -0.08
N GLY A 111 3.00 -7.86 0.76
CA GLY A 111 1.81 -8.64 0.44
C GLY A 111 0.50 -7.87 0.45
N HIS A 112 -0.57 -8.60 0.28
CA HIS A 112 -1.92 -8.08 0.40
C HIS A 112 -2.19 -7.61 1.84
N ARG A 113 -2.81 -6.44 2.01
CA ARG A 113 -2.97 -5.72 3.31
C ARG A 113 -1.65 -5.33 3.98
N GLY A 114 -0.53 -5.44 3.28
CA GLY A 114 0.76 -4.89 3.72
C GLY A 114 0.86 -3.38 3.51
N ILE A 115 2.10 -2.86 3.60
CA ILE A 115 2.39 -1.42 3.53
C ILE A 115 1.83 -0.80 2.25
N ASN A 116 1.10 0.32 2.39
CA ASN A 116 0.47 1.05 1.28
C ASN A 116 -0.56 0.24 0.45
N CYS A 117 -1.09 -0.85 0.97
CA CYS A 117 -2.22 -1.52 0.33
C CYS A 117 -3.49 -0.67 0.47
N ASN A 118 -4.20 -0.45 -0.65
CA ASN A 118 -5.45 0.32 -0.70
C ASN A 118 -6.71 -0.56 -0.74
N HIS A 119 -6.54 -1.88 -0.83
CA HIS A 119 -7.68 -2.80 -0.85
C HIS A 119 -8.41 -2.80 0.49
N LEU A 120 -9.72 -2.85 0.43
CA LEU A 120 -10.59 -3.02 1.60
C LEU A 120 -11.17 -4.43 1.59
N HIS A 121 -11.43 -4.95 2.77
CA HIS A 121 -12.17 -6.17 3.00
C HIS A 121 -13.60 -5.81 3.37
N ILE A 122 -14.54 -6.10 2.50
CA ILE A 122 -15.97 -5.89 2.74
C ILE A 122 -16.55 -7.19 3.27
N PRO A 123 -17.24 -7.21 4.43
CA PRO A 123 -17.92 -8.41 4.91
C PRO A 123 -18.82 -8.98 3.83
N PHE A 124 -18.73 -10.27 3.60
CA PHE A 124 -19.51 -10.94 2.55
C PHE A 124 -20.22 -12.15 3.13
N ILE A 125 -21.55 -12.15 3.05
CA ILE A 125 -22.39 -13.25 3.51
C ILE A 125 -22.89 -14.00 2.28
N PRO A 126 -22.47 -15.26 2.07
CA PRO A 126 -22.93 -16.08 0.95
C PRO A 126 -24.45 -16.20 0.92
N GLY A 127 -25.03 -16.02 -0.27
CA GLY A 127 -26.48 -16.08 -0.43
C GLY A 127 -27.24 -14.77 -0.12
N ILE A 128 -26.60 -13.83 0.58
CA ILE A 128 -27.18 -12.50 0.87
C ILE A 128 -26.50 -11.43 0.02
N ASN A 129 -25.18 -11.38 0.03
CA ASN A 129 -24.43 -10.37 -0.71
C ASN A 129 -24.10 -10.82 -2.13
N THR A 130 -24.11 -9.88 -3.06
CA THR A 130 -23.64 -10.06 -4.44
C THR A 130 -22.26 -9.43 -4.63
N ASN A 131 -21.44 -10.07 -5.45
CA ASN A 131 -20.12 -9.51 -5.81
C ASN A 131 -20.26 -8.60 -7.02
N ASN A 132 -20.26 -7.29 -6.78
CA ASN A 132 -20.34 -6.26 -7.82
C ASN A 132 -18.97 -5.59 -8.09
N GLN A 133 -17.85 -6.20 -7.62
CA GLN A 133 -16.52 -5.66 -7.90
C GLN A 133 -16.18 -5.80 -9.39
N PRO A 134 -15.56 -4.77 -9.99
CA PRO A 134 -15.16 -4.85 -11.39
C PRO A 134 -14.13 -5.96 -11.58
N LYS A 135 -14.29 -6.73 -12.63
CA LYS A 135 -13.29 -7.68 -13.07
C LYS A 135 -12.18 -6.92 -13.79
N ILE A 136 -10.95 -7.07 -13.31
CA ILE A 136 -9.80 -6.37 -13.84
C ILE A 136 -8.92 -7.35 -14.62
N ASP A 137 -8.65 -7.03 -15.88
CA ASP A 137 -7.72 -7.80 -16.69
C ASP A 137 -6.30 -7.71 -16.13
N ALA A 138 -5.64 -8.85 -15.97
CA ALA A 138 -4.32 -8.92 -15.33
C ALA A 138 -3.24 -8.17 -16.11
N LYS A 139 -3.26 -8.23 -17.46
CA LYS A 139 -2.27 -7.57 -18.31
C LYS A 139 -2.47 -6.06 -18.31
N GLU A 140 -3.72 -5.62 -18.34
CA GLU A 140 -4.07 -4.21 -18.27
C GLU A 140 -3.70 -3.64 -16.89
N ASN A 141 -4.01 -4.37 -15.82
CA ASN A 141 -3.60 -4.01 -14.46
C ASN A 141 -2.10 -3.84 -14.32
N GLU A 142 -1.30 -4.75 -14.89
CA GLU A 142 0.17 -4.69 -14.84
C GLU A 142 0.69 -3.45 -15.55
N LYS A 143 0.18 -3.15 -16.76
CA LYS A 143 0.53 -1.92 -17.48
C LYS A 143 0.24 -0.66 -16.66
N VAL A 144 -0.95 -0.56 -16.07
CA VAL A 144 -1.33 0.58 -15.24
C VAL A 144 -0.46 0.64 -13.98
N ALA A 145 -0.13 -0.49 -13.37
CA ALA A 145 0.76 -0.54 -12.20
C ALA A 145 2.16 0.00 -12.53
N GLU A 146 2.73 -0.37 -13.67
CA GLU A 146 4.02 0.13 -14.14
C GLU A 146 3.98 1.63 -14.45
N LEU A 147 2.96 2.09 -15.17
CA LEU A 147 2.78 3.52 -15.44
C LEU A 147 2.65 4.34 -14.16
N THR A 148 1.85 3.87 -13.22
CA THR A 148 1.69 4.51 -11.90
C THR A 148 3.00 4.54 -11.11
N LYS A 149 3.79 3.46 -11.17
CA LYS A 149 5.12 3.42 -10.55
C LYS A 149 6.05 4.46 -11.18
N ARG A 150 6.04 4.58 -12.50
CA ARG A 150 6.83 5.58 -13.24
C ARG A 150 6.39 7.00 -12.93
N GLN A 151 5.08 7.26 -12.95
CA GLN A 151 4.52 8.55 -12.58
C GLN A 151 4.98 8.97 -11.17
N ARG A 152 4.82 8.09 -10.17
CA ARG A 152 5.26 8.39 -8.79
C ARG A 152 6.78 8.61 -8.68
N GLN A 153 7.57 7.98 -9.53
CA GLN A 153 9.01 8.25 -9.60
C GLN A 153 9.28 9.68 -10.08
N LEU A 154 8.61 10.09 -11.15
CA LEU A 154 8.74 11.46 -11.71
C LEU A 154 8.23 12.52 -10.74
N GLU A 155 7.09 12.29 -10.10
CA GLU A 155 6.55 13.17 -9.06
C GLU A 155 7.55 13.41 -7.92
N ARG A 156 8.22 12.35 -7.47
CA ARG A 156 9.29 12.49 -6.46
C ARG A 156 10.47 13.33 -6.94
N GLN A 157 10.84 13.19 -8.22
CA GLN A 157 11.90 14.02 -8.82
C GLN A 157 11.49 15.48 -8.89
N VAL A 158 10.26 15.77 -9.33
CA VAL A 158 9.71 17.13 -9.36
C VAL A 158 9.72 17.76 -7.97
N VAL A 159 9.26 17.05 -6.94
CA VAL A 159 9.29 17.53 -5.55
C VAL A 159 10.73 17.82 -5.10
N LYS A 160 11.67 16.93 -5.45
CA LYS A 160 13.08 17.13 -5.15
C LYS A 160 13.64 18.41 -5.80
N PHE A 161 13.37 18.60 -7.10
CA PHE A 161 13.84 19.78 -7.82
C PHE A 161 13.21 21.08 -7.30
N LYS A 162 11.91 21.09 -6.99
CA LYS A 162 11.24 22.23 -6.38
C LYS A 162 11.86 22.62 -5.03
N LYS A 163 12.18 21.63 -4.18
CA LYS A 163 12.88 21.89 -2.91
C LYS A 163 14.26 22.49 -3.13
N ASN A 164 15.01 22.00 -4.12
CA ASN A 164 16.32 22.57 -4.45
C ASN A 164 16.22 23.99 -4.94
N GLN A 165 15.27 24.26 -5.84
CA GLN A 165 15.01 25.61 -6.36
C GLN A 165 14.68 26.60 -5.22
N MET A 166 13.76 26.23 -4.32
CA MET A 166 13.42 27.05 -3.16
C MET A 166 14.62 27.38 -2.27
N VAL A 167 15.53 26.40 -2.09
CA VAL A 167 16.76 26.62 -1.31
C VAL A 167 17.74 27.53 -2.03
N SER A 168 17.95 27.34 -3.34
CA SER A 168 18.80 28.24 -4.14
C SER A 168 18.28 29.67 -4.12
N GLU A 169 16.98 29.88 -4.38
CA GLU A 169 16.35 31.20 -4.33
C GLU A 169 16.51 31.89 -2.95
N ALA A 170 16.40 31.10 -1.86
CA ALA A 170 16.60 31.62 -0.52
C ALA A 170 18.07 32.03 -0.24
N LEU A 171 19.03 31.32 -0.84
CA LEU A 171 20.46 31.63 -0.70
C LEU A 171 20.89 32.83 -1.56
N ASP A 172 20.27 33.06 -2.72
CA ASP A 172 20.55 34.20 -3.60
C ASP A 172 20.03 35.53 -3.02
N HIS A 173 19.11 35.45 -2.04
CA HIS A 173 18.55 36.63 -1.35
C HIS A 173 19.27 36.97 -0.02
N THR A 174 20.35 36.23 0.34
CA THR A 174 21.13 36.43 1.55
C THR A 174 22.48 37.03 1.21
#